data_3796897fe76e4860df00f594236fc60b
#
_entry.id   3796897fe76e4860df00f594236fc60b
#
_cell.length_a   1.000
_cell.length_b   1.000
_cell.length_c   1.000
_cell.angle_alpha   90.00
_cell.angle_beta   90.00
_cell.angle_gamma   90.00
#
_symmetry.space_group_name_H-M   'P 1'
#
loop_
_entity.id
_entity.type
_entity.pdbx_description
1 polymer ?
#
loop_
_entity_poly.entity_id
_entity_poly.type
_entity_poly.pdbx_seq_one_letter_code
_entity_poly.pdbx_strand_id
1 'polypeptide(L)'
;MNPTRRVALALLGADLAVYAFFFLIALLGHSGDIVISALALQWELARAGVETIRWFPAAHLFAAILAVSSLAGETEAIVVKVAAPAVVVSALVAAAALVFGPLCESTLDSTLASSGRFSAYIEKARLDLDAARLAESRTDLEVLESISAEDPRIAELERRLTGLETKAVRIAAAAKEPLPQPASAAAALRRAREYYAKGDWYNAHWQSTLALRLDPGLVEAKRLAALAWEEIARVTGSTPKDEAEATFFSEKFRGYGLLRSEDYIGAWRVFAALSKDHGSDPEVRRYLRESLAGIDRTAFYRDEADAAFARTSVPRFFLRYRDASGAERVIAALDSGFSEGVAFFKDLEYLESKPDGSALIIRAPWAKVTGGRLYLVAALRSFPGVALRATALAIAPASGEASGRAVEAPASLELGISAADLALIAEAKGDPSSLSFSDSLKTLSKTSGWGLAPEPLIADVLDRLGIPFASFGTAIVGLLLGLRFRPASPEIKRGFSLVSVPIIAALVIGAWRLIDRLDVVSSLWASRAVPAPDALWLSSGMRLLFILAGVILVAGATRPEGSAIDEGSPSEDE
;
A
#
# COMPACT_ATOMS: atom_id res chain seq x y z
N MET A 1 50.94 -13.62 5.65
CA MET A 1 49.45 -13.84 5.78
C MET A 1 49.13 -15.02 4.88
N ASN A 2 48.36 -16.01 5.40
CA ASN A 2 47.97 -17.19 4.64
C ASN A 2 47.25 -16.75 3.32
N PRO A 3 47.64 -17.28 2.13
CA PRO A 3 47.01 -16.94 0.84
C PRO A 3 45.48 -17.04 0.85
N THR A 4 44.93 -18.08 1.48
CA THR A 4 43.48 -18.28 1.65
C THR A 4 42.82 -17.09 2.33
N ARG A 5 43.41 -16.59 3.43
CA ARG A 5 42.91 -15.45 4.17
C ARG A 5 42.97 -14.14 3.38
N ARG A 6 43.98 -14.01 2.48
CA ARG A 6 44.09 -12.85 1.60
C ARG A 6 42.94 -12.79 0.60
N VAL A 7 42.62 -13.93 -0.03
CA VAL A 7 41.51 -13.99 -1.02
C VAL A 7 40.15 -13.77 -0.33
N ALA A 8 39.90 -14.42 0.81
CA ALA A 8 38.68 -14.22 1.56
C ALA A 8 38.50 -12.75 2.00
N LEU A 9 39.57 -12.12 2.52
CA LEU A 9 39.52 -10.71 2.90
C LEU A 9 39.35 -9.77 1.70
N ALA A 10 39.88 -10.13 0.52
CA ALA A 10 39.69 -9.33 -0.70
C ALA A 10 38.23 -9.36 -1.16
N LEU A 11 37.57 -10.52 -1.12
CA LEU A 11 36.15 -10.64 -1.46
C LEU A 11 35.27 -9.86 -0.48
N LEU A 12 35.41 -10.11 0.82
CA LEU A 12 34.65 -9.39 1.84
C LEU A 12 34.94 -7.88 1.84
N GLY A 13 36.21 -7.50 1.60
CA GLY A 13 36.62 -6.10 1.51
C GLY A 13 36.02 -5.40 0.31
N ALA A 14 35.83 -6.09 -0.82
CA ALA A 14 35.17 -5.55 -2.00
C ALA A 14 33.68 -5.27 -1.72
N ASP A 15 32.98 -6.18 -1.06
CA ASP A 15 31.58 -5.98 -0.70
C ASP A 15 31.40 -4.81 0.27
N LEU A 16 32.28 -4.73 1.29
CA LEU A 16 32.27 -3.60 2.22
C LEU A 16 32.59 -2.26 1.55
N ALA A 17 33.53 -2.26 0.60
CA ALA A 17 33.87 -1.04 -0.14
C ALA A 17 32.71 -0.57 -1.03
N VAL A 18 32.00 -1.49 -1.68
CA VAL A 18 30.80 -1.19 -2.47
C VAL A 18 29.68 -0.66 -1.57
N TYR A 19 29.46 -1.28 -0.42
CA TYR A 19 28.47 -0.81 0.56
C TYR A 19 28.80 0.60 1.06
N ALA A 20 30.04 0.84 1.47
CA ALA A 20 30.48 2.15 1.94
C ALA A 20 30.36 3.23 0.83
N PHE A 21 30.60 2.87 -0.43
CA PHE A 21 30.45 3.77 -1.57
C PHE A 21 28.98 4.20 -1.76
N PHE A 22 28.02 3.26 -1.79
CA PHE A 22 26.63 3.58 -1.94
C PHE A 22 26.07 4.33 -0.73
N PHE A 23 26.50 3.98 0.48
CA PHE A 23 26.12 4.70 1.69
C PHE A 23 26.62 6.15 1.69
N LEU A 24 27.85 6.38 1.26
CA LEU A 24 28.40 7.74 1.10
C LEU A 24 27.65 8.57 0.05
N ILE A 25 27.31 7.97 -1.10
CA ILE A 25 26.50 8.65 -2.13
C ILE A 25 25.14 9.04 -1.56
N ALA A 26 24.50 8.16 -0.80
CA ALA A 26 23.23 8.41 -0.16
C ALA A 26 23.32 9.58 0.83
N LEU A 27 24.33 9.60 1.69
CA LEU A 27 24.57 10.71 2.64
C LEU A 27 24.87 12.03 1.93
N LEU A 28 25.62 12.03 0.84
CA LEU A 28 25.93 13.24 0.06
C LEU A 28 24.69 13.82 -0.62
N GLY A 29 23.74 12.97 -1.01
CA GLY A 29 22.45 13.39 -1.57
C GLY A 29 21.60 14.20 -0.58
N HIS A 30 21.78 13.98 0.73
CA HIS A 30 21.05 14.67 1.82
C HIS A 30 21.80 15.83 2.45
N SER A 31 22.94 16.24 1.91
CA SER A 31 23.80 17.27 2.50
C SER A 31 23.19 18.69 2.58
N GLY A 32 21.99 18.89 2.05
CA GLY A 32 21.23 20.16 2.14
C GLY A 32 20.26 20.25 3.34
N ASP A 33 19.81 19.12 3.91
CA ASP A 33 18.84 19.06 5.01
C ASP A 33 19.49 18.40 6.25
N ILE A 34 19.93 19.20 7.18
CA ILE A 34 20.83 18.81 8.28
C ILE A 34 20.19 17.96 9.39
N VAL A 35 18.91 17.62 9.31
CA VAL A 35 18.28 16.76 10.32
C VAL A 35 18.07 15.35 9.74
N ILE A 36 19.10 14.51 9.85
CA ILE A 36 18.95 13.08 9.55
C ILE A 36 18.20 12.43 10.70
N SER A 37 16.90 12.22 10.55
CA SER A 37 16.13 11.43 11.51
C SER A 37 16.63 9.97 11.51
N ALA A 38 16.45 9.26 12.64
CA ALA A 38 16.80 7.83 12.73
C ALA A 38 16.12 7.00 11.62
N LEU A 39 14.91 7.39 11.24
CA LEU A 39 14.16 6.75 10.16
C LEU A 39 14.83 6.95 8.78
N ALA A 40 15.30 8.17 8.49
CA ALA A 40 16.03 8.47 7.26
C ALA A 40 17.35 7.70 7.19
N LEU A 41 18.07 7.59 8.30
CA LEU A 41 19.30 6.81 8.38
C LEU A 41 19.03 5.31 8.11
N GLN A 42 17.99 4.74 8.71
CA GLN A 42 17.60 3.34 8.47
C GLN A 42 17.26 3.09 7.01
N TRP A 43 16.56 4.02 6.38
CA TRP A 43 16.20 3.93 4.97
C TRP A 43 17.44 3.96 4.07
N GLU A 44 18.39 4.88 4.33
CA GLU A 44 19.62 4.98 3.53
C GLU A 44 20.54 3.76 3.72
N LEU A 45 20.62 3.22 4.93
CA LEU A 45 21.36 1.98 5.19
C LEU A 45 20.77 0.79 4.43
N ALA A 46 19.44 0.64 4.47
CA ALA A 46 18.76 -0.42 3.75
C ALA A 46 18.88 -0.27 2.23
N ARG A 47 18.76 0.95 1.70
CA ARG A 47 18.94 1.26 0.28
C ARG A 47 20.37 0.94 -0.19
N ALA A 48 21.37 1.36 0.57
CA ALA A 48 22.78 1.03 0.26
C ALA A 48 22.99 -0.49 0.27
N GLY A 49 22.30 -1.24 1.15
CA GLY A 49 22.32 -2.70 1.17
C GLY A 49 21.77 -3.33 -0.10
N VAL A 50 20.61 -2.90 -0.58
CA VAL A 50 20.00 -3.39 -1.82
C VAL A 50 20.89 -3.11 -3.03
N GLU A 51 21.39 -1.88 -3.15
CA GLU A 51 22.30 -1.52 -4.25
C GLU A 51 23.61 -2.32 -4.21
N THR A 52 24.17 -2.54 -3.02
CA THR A 52 25.38 -3.34 -2.84
C THR A 52 25.20 -4.78 -3.34
N ILE A 53 24.09 -5.40 -3.00
CA ILE A 53 23.76 -6.76 -3.45
C ILE A 53 23.72 -6.83 -4.97
N ARG A 54 23.15 -5.84 -5.64
CA ARG A 54 23.11 -5.76 -7.13
C ARG A 54 24.50 -5.72 -7.77
N TRP A 55 25.49 -5.16 -7.06
CA TRP A 55 26.88 -5.04 -7.54
C TRP A 55 27.79 -6.20 -7.09
N PHE A 56 27.33 -7.13 -6.25
CA PHE A 56 28.12 -8.29 -5.81
C PHE A 56 28.78 -9.07 -6.96
N PRO A 57 28.09 -9.39 -8.09
CA PRO A 57 28.72 -10.12 -9.18
C PRO A 57 29.97 -9.43 -9.73
N ALA A 58 29.91 -8.11 -9.88
CA ALA A 58 31.03 -7.32 -10.36
C ALA A 58 32.14 -7.23 -9.30
N ALA A 59 31.77 -6.95 -8.05
CA ALA A 59 32.71 -6.86 -6.94
C ALA A 59 33.51 -8.17 -6.75
N HIS A 60 32.81 -9.32 -6.76
CA HIS A 60 33.42 -10.63 -6.61
C HIS A 60 34.32 -11.00 -7.80
N LEU A 61 33.91 -10.67 -9.03
CA LEU A 61 34.76 -10.87 -10.21
C LEU A 61 36.08 -10.12 -10.08
N PHE A 62 36.02 -8.81 -9.79
CA PHE A 62 37.22 -7.97 -9.63
C PHE A 62 38.09 -8.44 -8.47
N ALA A 63 37.50 -8.68 -7.31
CA ALA A 63 38.22 -9.11 -6.13
C ALA A 63 38.91 -10.47 -6.33
N ALA A 64 38.25 -11.42 -7.00
CA ALA A 64 38.80 -12.73 -7.30
C ALA A 64 40.00 -12.63 -8.26
N ILE A 65 39.89 -11.86 -9.35
CA ILE A 65 41.00 -11.64 -10.30
C ILE A 65 42.19 -10.97 -9.59
N LEU A 66 41.97 -9.90 -8.84
CA LEU A 66 43.01 -9.16 -8.15
C LEU A 66 43.70 -10.00 -7.07
N ALA A 67 42.91 -10.75 -6.28
CA ALA A 67 43.41 -11.60 -5.22
C ALA A 67 44.35 -12.68 -5.77
N VAL A 68 43.94 -13.37 -6.84
CA VAL A 68 44.74 -14.43 -7.45
C VAL A 68 45.96 -13.84 -8.19
N SER A 69 45.81 -12.73 -8.89
CA SER A 69 46.96 -12.05 -9.55
C SER A 69 47.99 -11.58 -8.54
N SER A 70 47.63 -11.33 -7.29
CA SER A 70 48.54 -10.96 -6.20
C SER A 70 49.41 -12.12 -5.69
N LEU A 71 49.05 -13.37 -5.98
CA LEU A 71 49.74 -14.59 -5.56
C LEU A 71 50.89 -15.00 -6.51
N ALA A 72 51.48 -14.08 -7.26
CA ALA A 72 52.60 -14.36 -8.16
C ALA A 72 53.78 -14.99 -7.43
N GLY A 73 54.40 -16.01 -8.04
CA GLY A 73 55.51 -16.76 -7.48
C GLY A 73 55.13 -18.01 -6.68
N GLU A 74 53.84 -18.17 -6.30
CA GLU A 74 53.35 -19.35 -5.61
C GLU A 74 53.14 -20.54 -6.57
N THR A 75 53.32 -21.75 -6.16
CA THR A 75 53.11 -22.97 -6.97
C THR A 75 51.63 -23.18 -7.30
N GLU A 76 51.30 -23.85 -8.40
CA GLU A 76 49.93 -24.13 -8.83
C GLU A 76 49.14 -24.89 -7.74
N ALA A 77 49.79 -25.80 -7.03
CA ALA A 77 49.18 -26.56 -5.93
C ALA A 77 48.68 -25.66 -4.78
N ILE A 78 49.33 -24.53 -4.50
CA ILE A 78 48.87 -23.56 -3.49
C ILE A 78 47.66 -22.79 -3.98
N VAL A 79 47.64 -22.44 -5.28
CA VAL A 79 46.53 -21.71 -5.87
C VAL A 79 45.24 -22.52 -5.86
N VAL A 80 45.30 -23.84 -6.16
CA VAL A 80 44.16 -24.75 -6.07
C VAL A 80 43.65 -24.86 -4.60
N LYS A 81 44.55 -24.92 -3.63
CA LYS A 81 44.20 -24.94 -2.20
C LYS A 81 43.54 -23.63 -1.74
N VAL A 82 43.80 -22.52 -2.38
CA VAL A 82 43.20 -21.20 -2.08
C VAL A 82 41.86 -21.01 -2.79
N ALA A 83 41.70 -21.60 -4.00
CA ALA A 83 40.45 -21.48 -4.77
C ALA A 83 39.25 -22.11 -4.02
N ALA A 84 39.41 -23.26 -3.42
CA ALA A 84 38.33 -23.95 -2.70
C ALA A 84 37.72 -23.10 -1.55
N PRO A 85 38.51 -22.53 -0.63
CA PRO A 85 37.98 -21.62 0.40
C PRO A 85 37.37 -20.34 -0.15
N ALA A 86 37.91 -19.78 -1.25
CA ALA A 86 37.32 -18.60 -1.89
C ALA A 86 35.95 -18.90 -2.47
N VAL A 87 35.76 -20.07 -3.09
CA VAL A 87 34.46 -20.56 -3.57
C VAL A 87 33.48 -20.70 -2.40
N VAL A 88 33.91 -21.26 -1.28
CA VAL A 88 33.08 -21.40 -0.07
C VAL A 88 32.68 -20.02 0.47
N VAL A 89 33.61 -19.06 0.55
CA VAL A 89 33.28 -17.70 1.01
C VAL A 89 32.29 -17.03 0.06
N SER A 90 32.48 -17.13 -1.26
CA SER A 90 31.53 -16.57 -2.24
C SER A 90 30.17 -17.23 -2.16
N ALA A 91 30.11 -18.54 -1.91
CA ALA A 91 28.85 -19.24 -1.70
C ALA A 91 28.13 -18.78 -0.41
N LEU A 92 28.89 -18.57 0.68
CA LEU A 92 28.34 -18.05 1.93
C LEU A 92 27.85 -16.61 1.78
N VAL A 93 28.59 -15.75 1.06
CA VAL A 93 28.16 -14.37 0.78
C VAL A 93 26.91 -14.35 -0.11
N ALA A 94 26.88 -15.21 -1.15
CA ALA A 94 25.70 -15.36 -2.00
C ALA A 94 24.47 -15.86 -1.20
N ALA A 95 24.66 -16.84 -0.31
CA ALA A 95 23.59 -17.31 0.59
C ALA A 95 23.15 -16.22 1.59
N ALA A 96 24.09 -15.45 2.12
CA ALA A 96 23.77 -14.30 2.96
C ALA A 96 22.96 -13.24 2.20
N ALA A 97 23.30 -12.96 0.94
CA ALA A 97 22.56 -12.03 0.09
C ALA A 97 21.10 -12.44 -0.13
N LEU A 98 20.80 -13.75 -0.21
CA LEU A 98 19.42 -14.28 -0.28
C LEU A 98 18.59 -13.97 0.98
N VAL A 99 19.25 -13.81 2.13
CA VAL A 99 18.58 -13.47 3.39
C VAL A 99 18.57 -11.97 3.63
N PHE A 100 19.70 -11.31 3.41
CA PHE A 100 19.85 -9.87 3.67
C PHE A 100 19.13 -8.99 2.63
N GLY A 101 19.03 -9.44 1.37
CA GLY A 101 18.32 -8.72 0.34
C GLY A 101 16.85 -8.47 0.70
N PRO A 102 16.05 -9.52 0.94
CA PRO A 102 14.67 -9.37 1.40
C PRO A 102 14.54 -8.62 2.72
N LEU A 103 15.52 -8.75 3.63
CA LEU A 103 15.51 -8.01 4.89
C LEU A 103 15.71 -6.51 4.66
N CYS A 104 16.64 -6.11 3.81
CA CYS A 104 16.84 -4.71 3.44
C CYS A 104 15.62 -4.14 2.71
N GLU A 105 15.03 -4.89 1.77
CA GLU A 105 13.80 -4.50 1.09
C GLU A 105 12.63 -4.34 2.07
N SER A 106 12.42 -5.31 2.97
CA SER A 106 11.39 -5.21 4.02
C SER A 106 11.61 -4.01 4.95
N THR A 107 12.87 -3.65 5.23
CA THR A 107 13.20 -2.46 6.01
C THR A 107 12.87 -1.18 5.22
N LEU A 108 13.18 -1.14 3.92
CA LEU A 108 12.78 -0.04 3.04
C LEU A 108 11.27 0.15 3.01
N ASP A 109 10.52 -0.93 2.80
CA ASP A 109 9.05 -0.88 2.76
C ASP A 109 8.46 -0.40 4.08
N SER A 110 8.96 -0.91 5.21
CA SER A 110 8.49 -0.51 6.54
C SER A 110 8.81 0.95 6.85
N THR A 111 9.97 1.46 6.42
CA THR A 111 10.34 2.86 6.61
C THR A 111 9.56 3.79 5.68
N LEU A 112 9.31 3.38 4.43
CA LEU A 112 8.43 4.09 3.50
C LEU A 112 6.99 4.13 4.01
N ALA A 113 6.46 3.00 4.47
CA ALA A 113 5.14 2.91 5.07
C ALA A 113 5.05 3.81 6.33
N SER A 114 6.05 3.81 7.19
CA SER A 114 6.09 4.67 8.39
C SER A 114 6.15 6.15 8.01
N SER A 115 6.94 6.52 7.01
CA SER A 115 7.01 7.90 6.50
C SER A 115 5.70 8.34 5.84
N GLY A 116 5.08 7.46 5.04
CA GLY A 116 3.77 7.68 4.46
C GLY A 116 2.69 7.83 5.51
N ARG A 117 2.70 6.97 6.54
CA ARG A 117 1.81 7.07 7.72
C ARG A 117 1.96 8.39 8.42
N PHE A 118 3.19 8.77 8.74
CA PHE A 118 3.46 10.01 9.43
C PHE A 118 2.87 11.21 8.67
N SER A 119 3.13 11.32 7.37
CA SER A 119 2.59 12.40 6.54
C SER A 119 1.06 12.35 6.45
N ALA A 120 0.47 11.15 6.39
CA ALA A 120 -0.97 10.95 6.35
C ALA A 120 -1.64 11.39 7.65
N TYR A 121 -1.08 10.99 8.80
CA TYR A 121 -1.62 11.35 10.10
C TYR A 121 -1.44 12.82 10.43
N ILE A 122 -0.33 13.47 10.01
CA ILE A 122 -0.17 14.93 10.12
C ILE A 122 -1.30 15.66 9.41
N GLU A 123 -1.57 15.29 8.15
CA GLU A 123 -2.63 15.94 7.37
C GLU A 123 -4.02 15.63 7.92
N LYS A 124 -4.26 14.38 8.33
CA LYS A 124 -5.52 13.98 8.97
C LYS A 124 -5.76 14.73 10.29
N ALA A 125 -4.76 14.77 11.19
CA ALA A 125 -4.86 15.51 12.44
C ALA A 125 -5.14 17.00 12.20
N ARG A 126 -4.52 17.58 11.16
CA ARG A 126 -4.77 18.97 10.75
C ARG A 126 -6.21 19.18 10.29
N LEU A 127 -6.72 18.32 9.42
CA LEU A 127 -8.09 18.35 8.94
C LEU A 127 -9.09 18.14 10.07
N ASP A 128 -8.80 17.24 11.01
CA ASP A 128 -9.66 17.00 12.16
C ASP A 128 -9.68 18.18 13.15
N LEU A 129 -8.55 18.87 13.33
CA LEU A 129 -8.51 20.14 14.09
C LEU A 129 -9.31 21.25 13.38
N ASP A 130 -9.19 21.38 12.08
CA ASP A 130 -9.93 22.38 11.30
C ASP A 130 -11.45 22.10 11.29
N ALA A 131 -11.82 20.81 11.34
CA ALA A 131 -13.21 20.36 11.49
C ALA A 131 -13.71 20.34 12.96
N ALA A 132 -12.89 20.76 13.92
CA ALA A 132 -13.17 20.70 15.37
C ALA A 132 -13.48 19.29 15.90
N ARG A 133 -12.93 18.23 15.28
CA ARG A 133 -13.00 16.84 15.74
C ARG A 133 -11.82 16.56 16.68
N LEU A 134 -11.96 17.05 17.92
CA LEU A 134 -10.84 17.10 18.87
C LEU A 134 -10.42 15.71 19.37
N ALA A 135 -11.36 14.77 19.51
CA ALA A 135 -11.07 13.41 19.98
C ALA A 135 -10.30 12.61 18.92
N GLU A 136 -10.72 12.71 17.66
CA GLU A 136 -10.05 12.06 16.53
C GLU A 136 -8.65 12.63 16.32
N SER A 137 -8.51 13.96 16.37
CA SER A 137 -7.20 14.61 16.26
C SER A 137 -6.25 14.21 17.39
N ARG A 138 -6.75 14.00 18.61
CA ARG A 138 -5.93 13.51 19.74
C ARG A 138 -5.40 12.10 19.46
N THR A 139 -6.26 11.20 19.00
CA THR A 139 -5.85 9.83 18.62
C THR A 139 -4.81 9.84 17.51
N ASP A 140 -4.98 10.71 16.50
CA ASP A 140 -4.00 10.84 15.42
C ASP A 140 -2.65 11.38 15.91
N LEU A 141 -2.65 12.32 16.86
CA LEU A 141 -1.43 12.82 17.48
C LEU A 141 -0.70 11.74 18.30
N GLU A 142 -1.42 10.91 19.06
CA GLU A 142 -0.83 9.76 19.78
C GLU A 142 -0.13 8.78 18.82
N VAL A 143 -0.72 8.54 17.63
CA VAL A 143 -0.08 7.73 16.59
C VAL A 143 1.17 8.42 16.04
N LEU A 144 1.12 9.72 15.77
CA LEU A 144 2.27 10.50 15.30
C LEU A 144 3.43 10.51 16.30
N GLU A 145 3.15 10.68 17.59
CA GLU A 145 4.14 10.58 18.64
C GLU A 145 4.82 9.20 18.71
N SER A 146 4.05 8.13 18.47
CA SER A 146 4.60 6.77 18.42
C SER A 146 5.57 6.54 17.26
N ILE A 147 5.45 7.31 16.17
CA ILE A 147 6.31 7.22 14.97
C ILE A 147 7.53 8.13 15.11
N SER A 148 7.35 9.38 15.54
CA SER A 148 8.42 10.37 15.68
C SER A 148 8.05 11.47 16.67
N ALA A 149 8.26 11.24 17.97
CA ALA A 149 7.90 12.17 19.04
C ALA A 149 8.59 13.54 18.97
N GLU A 150 9.74 13.65 18.29
CA GLU A 150 10.56 14.86 18.23
C GLU A 150 10.19 15.80 17.06
N ASP A 151 9.22 15.47 16.22
CA ASP A 151 8.87 16.31 15.06
C ASP A 151 8.17 17.61 15.50
N PRO A 152 8.70 18.80 15.13
CA PRO A 152 8.15 20.08 15.56
C PRO A 152 6.71 20.33 15.09
N ARG A 153 6.25 19.65 14.04
CA ARG A 153 4.87 19.74 13.53
C ARG A 153 3.87 19.15 14.51
N ILE A 154 4.25 18.12 15.26
CA ILE A 154 3.40 17.50 16.31
C ILE A 154 3.18 18.51 17.43
N ALA A 155 4.23 19.14 17.95
CA ALA A 155 4.12 20.13 19.01
C ALA A 155 3.28 21.35 18.61
N GLU A 156 3.23 21.71 17.34
CA GLU A 156 2.34 22.77 16.85
C GLU A 156 0.88 22.32 16.82
N LEU A 157 0.60 21.12 16.33
CA LEU A 157 -0.75 20.55 16.31
C LEU A 157 -1.31 20.35 17.72
N GLU A 158 -0.50 19.89 18.66
CA GLU A 158 -0.86 19.77 20.08
C GLU A 158 -1.23 21.11 20.72
N ARG A 159 -0.46 22.16 20.45
CA ARG A 159 -0.79 23.51 20.92
C ARG A 159 -2.13 23.99 20.36
N ARG A 160 -2.41 23.72 19.10
CA ARG A 160 -3.70 24.03 18.47
C ARG A 160 -4.82 23.23 19.09
N LEU A 161 -4.64 21.91 19.30
CA LEU A 161 -5.61 21.03 19.94
C LEU A 161 -5.97 21.53 21.35
N THR A 162 -4.98 21.77 22.19
CA THR A 162 -5.16 22.28 23.56
C THR A 162 -5.91 23.63 23.58
N GLY A 163 -5.61 24.51 22.64
CA GLY A 163 -6.33 25.79 22.48
C GLY A 163 -7.81 25.59 22.13
N LEU A 164 -8.13 24.68 21.22
CA LEU A 164 -9.50 24.38 20.81
C LEU A 164 -10.27 23.64 21.92
N GLU A 165 -9.66 22.69 22.62
CA GLU A 165 -10.24 21.99 23.77
C GLU A 165 -10.60 22.97 24.90
N THR A 166 -9.71 23.91 25.23
CA THR A 166 -9.98 24.94 26.22
C THR A 166 -11.16 25.82 25.82
N LYS A 167 -11.27 26.15 24.54
CA LYS A 167 -12.40 26.90 23.98
C LYS A 167 -13.69 26.08 24.02
N ALA A 168 -13.64 24.78 23.64
CA ALA A 168 -14.78 23.87 23.67
C ALA A 168 -15.32 23.65 25.10
N VAL A 169 -14.43 23.50 26.09
CA VAL A 169 -14.79 23.40 27.51
C VAL A 169 -15.51 24.66 27.99
N ARG A 170 -15.04 25.86 27.61
CA ARG A 170 -15.71 27.12 27.93
C ARG A 170 -17.11 27.22 27.30
N ILE A 171 -17.27 26.78 26.04
CA ILE A 171 -18.56 26.78 25.35
C ILE A 171 -19.50 25.74 25.97
N ALA A 172 -18.99 24.56 26.31
CA ALA A 172 -19.78 23.51 26.97
C ALA A 172 -20.25 23.89 28.39
N ALA A 173 -19.42 24.60 29.14
CA ALA A 173 -19.79 25.12 30.45
C ALA A 173 -20.86 26.23 30.36
N ALA A 174 -20.92 26.95 29.24
CA ALA A 174 -21.95 27.97 28.97
C ALA A 174 -23.25 27.40 28.37
N ALA A 175 -23.22 26.17 27.84
CA ALA A 175 -24.37 25.49 27.26
C ALA A 175 -25.06 24.59 28.31
N LYS A 176 -26.33 24.85 28.62
CA LYS A 176 -27.15 23.90 29.42
C LYS A 176 -27.10 22.52 28.74
N GLU A 177 -26.77 21.51 29.52
CA GLU A 177 -26.68 20.11 29.10
C GLU A 177 -27.95 19.67 28.35
N PRO A 178 -27.87 19.11 27.13
CA PRO A 178 -29.04 18.64 26.41
C PRO A 178 -29.67 17.47 27.16
N LEU A 179 -31.00 17.49 27.35
CA LEU A 179 -31.74 16.41 28.00
C LEU A 179 -31.46 15.08 27.27
N PRO A 180 -31.04 14.04 28.01
CA PRO A 180 -30.79 12.72 27.40
C PRO A 180 -32.08 12.19 26.75
N GLN A 181 -31.95 11.42 25.64
CA GLN A 181 -33.11 10.79 25.02
C GLN A 181 -33.77 9.82 26.01
N PRO A 182 -35.11 9.72 26.00
CA PRO A 182 -35.78 8.72 26.80
C PRO A 182 -35.36 7.32 26.34
N ALA A 183 -34.78 6.55 27.25
CA ALA A 183 -34.35 5.18 27.01
C ALA A 183 -35.51 4.19 26.86
N SER A 184 -36.76 4.61 27.18
CA SER A 184 -37.94 3.79 27.11
C SER A 184 -39.18 4.58 26.69
N ALA A 185 -40.18 3.87 26.16
CA ALA A 185 -41.47 4.44 25.81
C ALA A 185 -42.15 5.16 27.00
N ALA A 186 -42.06 4.58 28.21
CA ALA A 186 -42.57 5.19 29.42
C ALA A 186 -41.88 6.51 29.79
N ALA A 187 -40.57 6.60 29.57
CA ALA A 187 -39.82 7.84 29.80
C ALA A 187 -40.18 8.93 28.77
N ALA A 188 -40.38 8.55 27.50
CA ALA A 188 -40.88 9.45 26.47
C ALA A 188 -42.28 9.97 26.78
N LEU A 189 -43.20 9.08 27.18
CA LEU A 189 -44.56 9.46 27.57
C LEU A 189 -44.59 10.41 28.79
N ARG A 190 -43.75 10.16 29.78
CA ARG A 190 -43.64 11.05 30.93
C ARG A 190 -43.22 12.47 30.52
N ARG A 191 -42.23 12.60 29.65
CA ARG A 191 -41.80 13.90 29.09
C ARG A 191 -42.90 14.54 28.26
N ALA A 192 -43.63 13.76 27.48
CA ALA A 192 -44.73 14.25 26.69
C ALA A 192 -45.82 14.91 27.60
N ARG A 193 -46.15 14.28 28.73
CA ARG A 193 -47.07 14.83 29.72
C ARG A 193 -46.55 16.12 30.36
N GLU A 194 -45.24 16.18 30.66
CA GLU A 194 -44.60 17.38 31.21
C GLU A 194 -44.67 18.55 30.24
N TYR A 195 -44.39 18.32 28.96
CA TYR A 195 -44.50 19.34 27.93
C TYR A 195 -45.93 19.77 27.69
N TYR A 196 -46.87 18.82 27.63
CA TYR A 196 -48.29 19.12 27.49
C TYR A 196 -48.80 19.99 28.63
N ALA A 197 -48.43 19.68 29.86
CA ALA A 197 -48.81 20.47 31.04
C ALA A 197 -48.22 21.89 31.05
N LYS A 198 -47.10 22.11 30.33
CA LYS A 198 -46.45 23.43 30.17
C LYS A 198 -47.02 24.23 28.99
N GLY A 199 -47.96 23.67 28.21
CA GLY A 199 -48.46 24.29 26.99
C GLY A 199 -47.52 24.21 25.81
N ASP A 200 -46.49 23.40 25.91
CA ASP A 200 -45.53 23.15 24.81
C ASP A 200 -46.06 21.97 23.97
N TRP A 201 -47.07 22.28 23.15
CA TRP A 201 -47.80 21.28 22.37
C TRP A 201 -46.95 20.57 21.34
N TYR A 202 -45.97 21.25 20.74
CA TYR A 202 -45.09 20.69 19.74
C TYR A 202 -44.16 19.62 20.36
N ASN A 203 -43.48 19.94 21.45
CA ASN A 203 -42.66 18.98 22.16
C ASN A 203 -43.49 17.84 22.79
N ALA A 204 -44.71 18.12 23.27
CA ALA A 204 -45.61 17.10 23.73
C ALA A 204 -45.98 16.10 22.63
N HIS A 205 -46.35 16.60 21.45
CA HIS A 205 -46.66 15.77 20.29
C HIS A 205 -45.43 14.93 19.86
N TRP A 206 -44.25 15.58 19.78
CA TRP A 206 -42.99 14.91 19.45
C TRP A 206 -42.69 13.74 20.41
N GLN A 207 -42.68 13.96 21.70
CA GLN A 207 -42.39 12.95 22.72
C GLN A 207 -43.45 11.84 22.76
N SER A 208 -44.69 12.17 22.51
CA SER A 208 -45.78 11.18 22.39
C SER A 208 -45.58 10.28 21.18
N THR A 209 -45.21 10.86 20.02
CA THR A 209 -44.90 10.12 18.79
C THR A 209 -43.66 9.23 18.98
N LEU A 210 -42.63 9.73 19.68
CA LEU A 210 -41.45 8.94 20.03
C LEU A 210 -41.80 7.75 20.93
N ALA A 211 -42.68 7.96 21.93
CA ALA A 211 -43.21 6.89 22.79
C ALA A 211 -43.91 5.80 21.97
N LEU A 212 -44.76 6.18 21.00
CA LEU A 212 -45.45 5.25 20.10
C LEU A 212 -44.50 4.48 19.18
N ARG A 213 -43.36 5.06 18.79
CA ARG A 213 -42.37 4.35 18.01
C ARG A 213 -41.61 3.31 18.82
N LEU A 214 -41.37 3.59 20.10
CA LEU A 214 -40.75 2.64 21.04
C LEU A 214 -41.70 1.55 21.47
N ASP A 215 -43.00 1.88 21.60
CA ASP A 215 -44.10 0.95 21.92
C ASP A 215 -45.38 1.38 21.19
N PRO A 216 -45.70 0.78 20.02
CA PRO A 216 -46.88 1.10 19.24
C PRO A 216 -48.23 0.82 19.96
N GLY A 217 -48.22 -0.03 21.01
CA GLY A 217 -49.38 -0.40 21.79
C GLY A 217 -49.76 0.62 22.87
N LEU A 218 -49.00 1.68 23.04
CA LEU A 218 -49.18 2.63 24.15
C LEU A 218 -50.37 3.58 23.90
N VAL A 219 -51.57 3.17 24.26
CA VAL A 219 -52.85 3.89 24.02
C VAL A 219 -52.78 5.34 24.52
N GLU A 220 -52.18 5.56 25.68
CA GLU A 220 -52.04 6.89 26.27
C GLU A 220 -51.15 7.83 25.47
N ALA A 221 -50.03 7.32 24.89
CA ALA A 221 -49.19 8.11 24.02
C ALA A 221 -49.95 8.52 22.74
N LYS A 222 -50.75 7.60 22.19
CA LYS A 222 -51.61 7.89 21.04
C LYS A 222 -52.63 9.00 21.34
N ARG A 223 -53.27 8.93 22.51
CA ARG A 223 -54.24 9.95 22.96
C ARG A 223 -53.54 11.29 23.17
N LEU A 224 -52.40 11.32 23.84
CA LEU A 224 -51.65 12.55 24.12
C LEU A 224 -51.11 13.20 22.84
N ALA A 225 -50.65 12.40 21.87
CA ALA A 225 -50.22 12.89 20.55
C ALA A 225 -51.42 13.56 19.81
N ALA A 226 -52.60 12.95 19.84
CA ALA A 226 -53.80 13.52 19.21
C ALA A 226 -54.22 14.84 19.91
N LEU A 227 -54.26 14.87 21.23
CA LEU A 227 -54.59 16.08 21.98
C LEU A 227 -53.59 17.22 21.73
N ALA A 228 -52.30 16.92 21.72
CA ALA A 228 -51.28 17.91 21.39
C ALA A 228 -51.42 18.43 19.95
N TRP A 229 -51.76 17.53 19.01
CA TRP A 229 -52.02 17.92 17.62
C TRP A 229 -53.25 18.82 17.45
N GLU A 230 -54.31 18.57 18.18
CA GLU A 230 -55.51 19.43 18.19
C GLU A 230 -55.18 20.84 18.70
N GLU A 231 -54.37 20.97 19.75
CA GLU A 231 -53.92 22.25 20.26
C GLU A 231 -53.01 22.97 19.26
N ILE A 232 -52.09 22.25 18.59
CA ILE A 232 -51.27 22.78 17.53
C ILE A 232 -52.15 23.32 16.37
N ALA A 233 -53.14 22.52 15.93
CA ALA A 233 -54.04 22.92 14.86
C ALA A 233 -54.88 24.15 15.21
N ARG A 234 -55.21 24.31 16.52
CA ARG A 234 -55.96 25.49 16.99
C ARG A 234 -55.11 26.76 16.98
N VAL A 235 -53.81 26.65 17.25
CA VAL A 235 -52.89 27.77 17.35
C VAL A 235 -52.25 28.09 16.00
N THR A 236 -52.05 27.09 15.15
CA THR A 236 -51.39 27.22 13.84
C THR A 236 -52.19 28.15 12.93
N GLY A 237 -51.54 29.21 12.42
CA GLY A 237 -52.13 30.21 11.54
C GLY A 237 -52.81 31.36 12.30
N SER A 238 -52.73 31.41 13.62
CA SER A 238 -53.27 32.51 14.42
C SER A 238 -52.31 33.70 14.48
N THR A 239 -51.00 33.43 14.47
CA THR A 239 -49.96 34.50 14.44
C THR A 239 -48.77 34.09 13.53
N PRO A 240 -47.96 35.02 13.03
CA PRO A 240 -46.74 34.71 12.27
C PRO A 240 -45.73 33.86 13.06
N LYS A 241 -45.73 33.95 14.40
CA LYS A 241 -44.88 33.12 15.27
C LYS A 241 -45.35 31.68 15.26
N ASP A 242 -46.68 31.43 15.31
CA ASP A 242 -47.23 30.07 15.31
C ASP A 242 -46.96 29.35 13.97
N GLU A 243 -47.04 30.07 12.86
CA GLU A 243 -46.68 29.56 11.54
C GLU A 243 -45.20 29.19 11.46
N ALA A 244 -44.31 30.01 12.03
CA ALA A 244 -42.89 29.75 12.08
C ALA A 244 -42.57 28.50 12.94
N GLU A 245 -43.23 28.36 14.08
CA GLU A 245 -43.12 27.16 14.92
C GLU A 245 -43.64 25.90 14.22
N ALA A 246 -44.81 25.99 13.55
CA ALA A 246 -45.34 24.87 12.77
C ALA A 246 -44.37 24.41 11.67
N THR A 247 -43.78 25.36 10.95
CA THR A 247 -42.79 25.10 9.92
C THR A 247 -41.54 24.43 10.50
N PHE A 248 -41.01 24.95 11.61
CA PHE A 248 -39.87 24.36 12.30
C PHE A 248 -40.14 22.88 12.68
N PHE A 249 -41.27 22.58 13.31
CA PHE A 249 -41.58 21.19 13.71
C PHE A 249 -41.83 20.30 12.49
N SER A 250 -42.46 20.80 11.44
CA SER A 250 -42.65 20.05 10.19
C SER A 250 -41.30 19.64 9.57
N GLU A 251 -40.37 20.57 9.47
CA GLU A 251 -39.02 20.32 8.95
C GLU A 251 -38.24 19.38 9.87
N LYS A 252 -38.36 19.55 11.19
CA LYS A 252 -37.77 18.65 12.20
C LYS A 252 -38.25 17.21 12.01
N PHE A 253 -39.56 17.01 11.78
CA PHE A 253 -40.13 15.70 11.46
C PHE A 253 -39.62 15.12 10.16
N ARG A 254 -39.53 15.95 9.13
CA ARG A 254 -38.95 15.56 7.82
C ARG A 254 -37.52 15.06 8.00
N GLY A 255 -36.67 15.83 8.69
CA GLY A 255 -35.28 15.47 8.96
C GLY A 255 -35.16 14.17 9.74
N TYR A 256 -36.01 13.98 10.76
CA TYR A 256 -36.02 12.73 11.52
C TYR A 256 -36.51 11.53 10.68
N GLY A 257 -37.47 11.72 9.79
CA GLY A 257 -37.89 10.71 8.82
C GLY A 257 -36.74 10.23 7.95
N LEU A 258 -35.92 11.17 7.44
CA LEU A 258 -34.73 10.88 6.64
C LEU A 258 -33.68 10.11 7.45
N LEU A 259 -33.44 10.47 8.71
CA LEU A 259 -32.56 9.68 9.61
C LEU A 259 -33.04 8.22 9.76
N ARG A 260 -34.34 8.03 9.90
CA ARG A 260 -34.95 6.69 10.04
C ARG A 260 -34.86 5.84 8.77
N SER A 261 -34.86 6.48 7.60
CA SER A 261 -34.66 5.83 6.30
C SER A 261 -33.19 5.72 5.91
N GLU A 262 -32.26 6.05 6.83
CA GLU A 262 -30.82 6.04 6.60
C GLU A 262 -30.32 7.01 5.51
N ASP A 263 -31.16 7.98 5.09
CA ASP A 263 -30.70 9.10 4.26
C ASP A 263 -30.02 10.17 5.13
N TYR A 264 -28.82 9.84 5.61
CA TYR A 264 -28.06 10.71 6.52
C TYR A 264 -27.68 12.04 5.88
N ILE A 265 -27.46 12.06 4.57
CA ILE A 265 -27.11 13.28 3.81
C ILE A 265 -28.31 14.22 3.72
N GLY A 266 -29.48 13.69 3.40
CA GLY A 266 -30.75 14.43 3.42
C GLY A 266 -31.10 14.95 4.81
N ALA A 267 -30.95 14.12 5.83
CA ALA A 267 -31.15 14.48 7.22
C ALA A 267 -30.21 15.61 7.67
N TRP A 268 -28.92 15.49 7.36
CA TRP A 268 -27.94 16.55 7.67
C TRP A 268 -28.33 17.88 7.05
N ARG A 269 -28.79 17.89 5.79
CA ARG A 269 -29.22 19.11 5.11
C ARG A 269 -30.35 19.82 5.84
N VAL A 270 -31.33 19.06 6.29
CA VAL A 270 -32.46 19.59 7.06
C VAL A 270 -31.99 20.14 8.41
N PHE A 271 -31.25 19.33 9.18
CA PHE A 271 -30.83 19.74 10.53
C PHE A 271 -29.77 20.85 10.49
N ALA A 272 -28.91 20.92 9.48
CA ALA A 272 -27.97 22.01 9.30
C ALA A 272 -28.70 23.34 8.96
N ALA A 273 -29.76 23.29 8.17
CA ALA A 273 -30.62 24.45 7.94
C ALA A 273 -31.32 24.91 9.23
N LEU A 274 -31.96 23.98 9.94
CA LEU A 274 -32.63 24.27 11.21
C LEU A 274 -31.67 24.79 12.30
N SER A 275 -30.42 24.36 12.30
CA SER A 275 -29.44 24.79 13.31
C SER A 275 -29.04 26.26 13.18
N LYS A 276 -29.29 26.91 12.04
CA LYS A 276 -28.99 28.35 11.84
C LYS A 276 -29.89 29.21 12.70
N ASP A 277 -31.20 28.87 12.74
CA ASP A 277 -32.19 29.67 13.43
C ASP A 277 -32.55 29.06 14.80
N HIS A 278 -32.44 27.74 14.93
CA HIS A 278 -32.79 26.95 16.12
C HIS A 278 -31.61 26.17 16.70
N GLY A 279 -30.40 26.71 16.63
CA GLY A 279 -29.17 26.04 17.11
C GLY A 279 -29.14 25.78 18.64
N SER A 280 -30.04 26.38 19.41
CA SER A 280 -30.23 26.09 20.84
C SER A 280 -31.08 24.85 21.11
N ASP A 281 -31.87 24.36 20.13
CA ASP A 281 -32.70 23.16 20.29
C ASP A 281 -31.79 21.93 20.46
N PRO A 282 -31.95 21.18 21.58
CA PRO A 282 -31.06 20.04 21.88
C PRO A 282 -31.25 18.86 20.91
N GLU A 283 -32.47 18.70 20.34
CA GLU A 283 -32.75 17.62 19.40
C GLU A 283 -32.17 17.92 18.02
N VAL A 284 -32.27 19.19 17.55
CA VAL A 284 -31.63 19.63 16.30
C VAL A 284 -30.13 19.36 16.36
N ARG A 285 -29.45 19.76 17.44
CA ARG A 285 -28.00 19.50 17.62
C ARG A 285 -27.67 18.02 17.66
N ARG A 286 -28.54 17.23 18.29
CA ARG A 286 -28.33 15.79 18.38
C ARG A 286 -28.49 15.12 17.01
N TYR A 287 -29.58 15.38 16.29
CA TYR A 287 -29.84 14.77 14.99
C TYR A 287 -28.84 15.23 13.94
N LEU A 288 -28.34 16.46 14.06
CA LEU A 288 -27.23 16.93 13.22
C LEU A 288 -25.97 16.06 13.43
N ARG A 289 -25.60 15.78 14.68
CA ARG A 289 -24.46 14.87 14.99
C ARG A 289 -24.71 13.45 14.54
N GLU A 290 -25.92 12.94 14.74
CA GLU A 290 -26.31 11.59 14.30
C GLU A 290 -26.27 11.46 12.77
N SER A 291 -26.67 12.49 12.05
CA SER A 291 -26.55 12.56 10.59
C SER A 291 -25.09 12.54 10.15
N LEU A 292 -24.21 13.31 10.79
CA LEU A 292 -22.76 13.29 10.49
C LEU A 292 -22.16 11.90 10.74
N ALA A 293 -22.45 11.30 11.90
CA ALA A 293 -21.98 9.93 12.21
C ALA A 293 -22.54 8.88 11.25
N GLY A 294 -23.73 9.10 10.69
CA GLY A 294 -24.31 8.28 9.64
C GLY A 294 -23.57 8.44 8.31
N ILE A 295 -23.24 9.67 7.93
CA ILE A 295 -22.45 9.97 6.72
C ILE A 295 -21.07 9.33 6.82
N ASP A 296 -20.39 9.43 7.96
CA ASP A 296 -19.07 8.81 8.18
C ASP A 296 -19.09 7.28 8.00
N ARG A 297 -20.25 6.63 8.25
CA ARG A 297 -20.40 5.17 8.08
C ARG A 297 -20.79 4.73 6.68
N THR A 298 -21.54 5.55 5.93
CA THR A 298 -22.16 5.15 4.65
C THR A 298 -21.58 5.86 3.44
N ALA A 299 -20.81 6.91 3.65
CA ALA A 299 -20.16 7.72 2.63
C ALA A 299 -18.71 7.98 3.02
N PHE A 300 -18.00 8.69 2.19
CA PHE A 300 -16.66 9.20 2.49
C PHE A 300 -16.54 10.65 2.00
N TYR A 301 -15.51 11.36 2.47
CA TYR A 301 -15.31 12.72 2.06
C TYR A 301 -14.36 12.83 0.85
N ARG A 302 -14.70 13.68 -0.09
CA ARG A 302 -13.92 13.89 -1.30
C ARG A 302 -12.49 14.36 -1.02
N ASP A 303 -12.28 15.17 0.01
CA ASP A 303 -10.96 15.65 0.42
C ASP A 303 -10.01 14.53 0.87
N GLU A 304 -10.54 13.41 1.39
CA GLU A 304 -9.74 12.21 1.68
C GLU A 304 -9.19 11.60 0.39
N ALA A 305 -10.02 11.55 -0.65
CA ALA A 305 -9.61 11.06 -1.96
C ALA A 305 -8.59 12.02 -2.61
N ASP A 306 -8.85 13.32 -2.60
CA ASP A 306 -7.94 14.33 -3.16
C ASP A 306 -6.56 14.27 -2.48
N ALA A 307 -6.51 14.05 -1.15
CA ALA A 307 -5.27 13.86 -0.41
C ALA A 307 -4.53 12.55 -0.79
N ALA A 308 -5.25 11.46 -1.05
CA ALA A 308 -4.66 10.21 -1.52
C ALA A 308 -4.07 10.35 -2.92
N PHE A 309 -4.79 11.00 -3.85
CA PHE A 309 -4.31 11.26 -5.21
C PHE A 309 -3.07 12.16 -5.25
N ALA A 310 -2.96 13.12 -4.34
CA ALA A 310 -1.77 13.97 -4.23
C ALA A 310 -0.51 13.20 -3.84
N ARG A 311 -0.65 12.03 -3.21
CA ARG A 311 0.47 11.18 -2.77
C ARG A 311 0.82 10.09 -3.77
N THR A 312 -0.19 9.34 -4.18
CA THR A 312 -0.03 8.17 -5.06
C THR A 312 -1.15 8.21 -6.09
N SER A 313 -0.86 8.72 -7.28
CA SER A 313 -1.80 8.68 -8.40
C SER A 313 -1.31 7.64 -9.40
N VAL A 314 -2.14 6.63 -9.65
CA VAL A 314 -1.92 5.63 -10.71
C VAL A 314 -3.01 5.82 -11.75
N PRO A 315 -2.67 6.42 -12.91
CA PRO A 315 -3.63 6.68 -13.95
C PRO A 315 -4.09 5.41 -14.67
N ARG A 316 -5.32 5.40 -15.14
CA ARG A 316 -5.90 4.32 -15.95
C ARG A 316 -5.87 2.97 -15.26
N PHE A 317 -6.38 2.91 -14.03
CA PHE A 317 -6.53 1.65 -13.32
C PHE A 317 -7.56 0.76 -14.04
N PHE A 318 -7.21 -0.50 -14.23
CA PHE A 318 -8.10 -1.51 -14.82
C PHE A 318 -7.87 -2.85 -14.15
N LEU A 319 -8.92 -3.52 -13.70
CA LEU A 319 -8.85 -4.84 -13.08
C LEU A 319 -10.04 -5.68 -13.58
N ARG A 320 -9.76 -6.90 -14.01
CA ARG A 320 -10.77 -7.90 -14.36
C ARG A 320 -10.48 -9.16 -13.57
N TYR A 321 -11.43 -9.61 -12.78
CA TYR A 321 -11.28 -10.81 -11.96
C TYR A 321 -12.60 -11.56 -11.85
N ARG A 322 -12.51 -12.81 -11.43
CA ARG A 322 -13.68 -13.65 -11.14
C ARG A 322 -13.74 -13.87 -9.64
N ASP A 323 -14.89 -13.60 -9.04
CA ASP A 323 -15.10 -13.83 -7.63
C ASP A 323 -15.43 -15.31 -7.29
N ALA A 324 -15.56 -15.60 -5.99
CA ALA A 324 -15.87 -16.96 -5.52
C ALA A 324 -17.25 -17.48 -5.98
N SER A 325 -18.16 -16.58 -6.37
CA SER A 325 -19.49 -16.94 -6.91
C SER A 325 -19.45 -17.29 -8.40
N GLY A 326 -18.29 -17.10 -9.05
CA GLY A 326 -18.11 -17.26 -10.49
C GLY A 326 -18.54 -16.03 -11.29
N ALA A 327 -18.97 -14.94 -10.62
CA ALA A 327 -19.27 -13.68 -11.30
C ALA A 327 -17.97 -13.02 -11.77
N GLU A 328 -18.02 -12.53 -13.01
CA GLU A 328 -16.93 -11.76 -13.58
C GLU A 328 -17.09 -10.29 -13.21
N ARG A 329 -16.05 -9.70 -12.61
CA ARG A 329 -16.04 -8.32 -12.18
C ARG A 329 -14.93 -7.53 -12.88
N VAL A 330 -15.29 -6.34 -13.32
CA VAL A 330 -14.36 -5.40 -13.95
C VAL A 330 -14.42 -4.08 -13.18
N ILE A 331 -13.26 -3.58 -12.81
CA ILE A 331 -13.07 -2.26 -12.22
C ILE A 331 -12.19 -1.47 -13.17
N ALA A 332 -12.72 -0.36 -13.68
CA ALA A 332 -11.95 0.59 -14.47
C ALA A 332 -12.07 1.97 -13.84
N ALA A 333 -10.99 2.73 -13.77
CA ALA A 333 -11.01 4.08 -13.26
C ALA A 333 -10.04 4.96 -14.03
N LEU A 334 -10.39 6.24 -14.18
CA LEU A 334 -9.51 7.21 -14.82
C LEU A 334 -8.23 7.40 -13.98
N ASP A 335 -8.39 7.44 -12.67
CA ASP A 335 -7.29 7.60 -11.73
C ASP A 335 -7.56 6.79 -10.45
N SER A 336 -6.48 6.35 -9.79
CA SER A 336 -6.57 5.63 -8.52
C SER A 336 -5.50 6.15 -7.55
N GLY A 337 -5.86 6.30 -6.27
CA GLY A 337 -4.99 6.71 -5.19
C GLY A 337 -5.05 5.71 -4.06
N PHE A 338 -3.90 5.38 -3.48
CA PHE A 338 -3.80 4.40 -2.41
C PHE A 338 -3.25 5.06 -1.15
N SER A 339 -3.88 4.74 -0.03
CA SER A 339 -3.43 5.12 1.30
C SER A 339 -3.72 3.95 2.22
N GLU A 340 -3.02 3.82 3.33
CA GLU A 340 -3.07 2.69 4.27
C GLU A 340 -4.40 1.93 4.36
N GLY A 341 -4.46 0.76 3.70
CA GLY A 341 -5.65 -0.09 3.71
C GLY A 341 -6.90 0.51 3.05
N VAL A 342 -6.75 1.62 2.31
CA VAL A 342 -7.81 2.32 1.60
C VAL A 342 -7.39 2.60 0.16
N ALA A 343 -8.27 2.32 -0.79
CA ALA A 343 -8.09 2.72 -2.19
C ALA A 343 -9.19 3.70 -2.59
N PHE A 344 -8.82 4.75 -3.33
CA PHE A 344 -9.74 5.72 -3.90
C PHE A 344 -9.69 5.67 -5.41
N PHE A 345 -10.84 5.87 -6.04
CA PHE A 345 -10.99 5.87 -7.49
C PHE A 345 -11.74 7.11 -7.95
N LYS A 346 -11.29 7.65 -9.07
CA LYS A 346 -11.94 8.75 -9.76
C LYS A 346 -12.48 8.26 -11.09
N ASP A 347 -13.71 8.67 -11.43
CA ASP A 347 -14.45 8.23 -12.62
C ASP A 347 -14.44 6.70 -12.75
N LEU A 348 -14.93 6.03 -11.70
CA LEU A 348 -15.02 4.59 -11.62
C LEU A 348 -16.12 4.06 -12.51
N GLU A 349 -15.79 3.04 -13.31
CA GLU A 349 -16.74 2.13 -13.94
C GLU A 349 -16.58 0.73 -13.32
N TYR A 350 -17.65 0.21 -12.76
CA TYR A 350 -17.73 -1.14 -12.22
C TYR A 350 -18.73 -1.95 -13.01
N LEU A 351 -18.31 -3.11 -13.46
CA LEU A 351 -19.16 -4.10 -14.14
C LEU A 351 -19.13 -5.42 -13.36
N GLU A 352 -20.29 -5.95 -13.05
CA GLU A 352 -20.47 -7.31 -12.55
C GLU A 352 -21.33 -8.09 -13.54
N SER A 353 -20.78 -9.17 -14.07
CA SER A 353 -21.50 -10.10 -14.95
C SER A 353 -21.63 -11.45 -14.27
N LYS A 354 -22.86 -11.88 -14.06
CA LYS A 354 -23.16 -13.15 -13.40
C LYS A 354 -23.24 -14.30 -14.41
N PRO A 355 -23.05 -15.55 -13.95
CA PRO A 355 -23.17 -16.73 -14.83
C PRO A 355 -24.55 -16.91 -15.48
N ASP A 356 -25.60 -16.33 -14.90
CA ASP A 356 -26.96 -16.35 -15.45
C ASP A 356 -27.17 -15.37 -16.62
N GLY A 357 -26.13 -14.62 -17.00
CA GLY A 357 -26.18 -13.61 -18.05
C GLY A 357 -26.70 -12.26 -17.60
N SER A 358 -27.07 -12.08 -16.32
CA SER A 358 -27.38 -10.76 -15.78
C SER A 358 -26.10 -9.94 -15.56
N ALA A 359 -26.21 -8.62 -15.77
CA ALA A 359 -25.09 -7.72 -15.50
C ALA A 359 -25.54 -6.44 -14.78
N LEU A 360 -24.63 -5.90 -13.95
CA LEU A 360 -24.78 -4.63 -13.27
C LEU A 360 -23.62 -3.72 -13.66
N ILE A 361 -23.93 -2.56 -14.20
CA ILE A 361 -22.94 -1.53 -14.53
C ILE A 361 -23.15 -0.36 -13.59
N ILE A 362 -22.10 0.06 -12.92
CA ILE A 362 -22.11 1.22 -12.01
C ILE A 362 -21.07 2.22 -12.50
N ARG A 363 -21.46 3.50 -12.56
CA ARG A 363 -20.56 4.62 -12.83
C ARG A 363 -20.58 5.56 -11.65
N ALA A 364 -19.43 5.78 -11.05
CA ALA A 364 -19.28 6.66 -9.89
C ALA A 364 -18.19 7.70 -10.15
N PRO A 365 -18.49 9.01 -9.97
CA PRO A 365 -17.46 10.03 -10.10
C PRO A 365 -16.32 9.84 -9.12
N TRP A 366 -16.63 9.29 -7.94
CA TRP A 366 -15.68 8.97 -6.88
C TRP A 366 -16.09 7.69 -6.19
N ALA A 367 -15.10 6.89 -5.79
CA ALA A 367 -15.33 5.67 -5.00
C ALA A 367 -14.18 5.44 -4.01
N LYS A 368 -14.48 4.73 -2.91
CA LYS A 368 -13.53 4.37 -1.85
C LYS A 368 -13.68 2.88 -1.57
N VAL A 369 -12.55 2.18 -1.46
CA VAL A 369 -12.50 0.78 -1.02
C VAL A 369 -11.79 0.70 0.31
N THR A 370 -12.46 0.11 1.28
CA THR A 370 -11.88 -0.21 2.60
C THR A 370 -12.55 -1.47 3.15
N GLY A 371 -11.78 -2.34 3.82
CA GLY A 371 -12.29 -3.59 4.38
C GLY A 371 -12.94 -4.52 3.33
N GLY A 372 -12.52 -4.47 2.05
CA GLY A 372 -13.10 -5.27 0.96
C GLY A 372 -14.45 -4.76 0.45
N ARG A 373 -14.91 -3.60 0.91
CA ARG A 373 -16.18 -2.97 0.52
C ARG A 373 -15.93 -1.69 -0.29
N LEU A 374 -16.66 -1.54 -1.39
CA LEU A 374 -16.64 -0.38 -2.27
C LEU A 374 -17.77 0.59 -1.86
N TYR A 375 -17.43 1.79 -1.48
CA TYR A 375 -18.33 2.90 -1.18
C TYR A 375 -18.44 3.80 -2.40
N LEU A 376 -19.68 4.15 -2.76
CA LEU A 376 -20.01 4.83 -4.02
C LEU A 376 -20.62 6.23 -3.80
N VAL A 377 -20.61 6.71 -2.57
CA VAL A 377 -21.18 8.01 -2.20
C VAL A 377 -20.07 8.88 -1.62
N ALA A 378 -19.71 9.95 -2.33
CA ALA A 378 -18.75 10.93 -1.87
C ALA A 378 -19.47 12.21 -1.43
N ALA A 379 -19.15 12.70 -0.24
CA ALA A 379 -19.67 13.95 0.33
C ALA A 379 -18.58 15.04 0.32
N LEU A 380 -18.98 16.30 0.33
CA LEU A 380 -18.09 17.42 0.54
C LEU A 380 -18.03 17.73 2.04
N ARG A 381 -16.84 17.78 2.63
CA ARG A 381 -16.70 18.08 4.07
C ARG A 381 -17.21 19.47 4.43
N SER A 382 -17.00 20.45 3.55
CA SER A 382 -17.51 21.82 3.73
C SER A 382 -19.04 21.90 3.69
N PHE A 383 -19.69 20.96 2.99
CA PHE A 383 -21.14 20.89 2.87
C PHE A 383 -21.60 19.43 2.69
N PRO A 384 -21.66 18.63 3.76
CA PRO A 384 -22.01 17.20 3.71
C PRO A 384 -23.39 16.90 3.11
N GLY A 385 -24.25 17.89 2.98
CA GLY A 385 -25.54 17.78 2.30
C GLY A 385 -25.46 17.65 0.77
N VAL A 386 -24.30 17.87 0.16
CA VAL A 386 -24.06 17.64 -1.26
C VAL A 386 -23.27 16.36 -1.44
N ALA A 387 -23.88 15.36 -2.04
CA ALA A 387 -23.25 14.09 -2.34
C ALA A 387 -23.13 13.87 -3.84
N LEU A 388 -21.97 13.38 -4.24
CA LEU A 388 -21.73 12.83 -5.57
C LEU A 388 -22.10 11.34 -5.51
N ARG A 389 -23.21 10.97 -6.14
CA ARG A 389 -23.72 9.59 -6.14
C ARG A 389 -23.38 8.88 -7.45
N ALA A 390 -23.24 7.58 -7.38
CA ALA A 390 -23.12 6.72 -8.55
C ALA A 390 -24.46 6.60 -9.30
N THR A 391 -24.37 6.24 -10.57
CA THR A 391 -25.50 5.78 -11.39
C THR A 391 -25.35 4.28 -11.67
N ALA A 392 -26.44 3.55 -11.75
CA ALA A 392 -26.42 2.12 -12.02
C ALA A 392 -27.39 1.74 -13.16
N LEU A 393 -26.97 0.76 -13.96
CA LEU A 393 -27.72 0.15 -15.02
C LEU A 393 -27.74 -1.37 -14.82
N ALA A 394 -28.91 -1.95 -14.62
CA ALA A 394 -29.08 -3.39 -14.57
C ALA A 394 -29.47 -3.93 -15.96
N ILE A 395 -28.81 -5.01 -16.40
CA ILE A 395 -29.10 -5.71 -17.63
C ILE A 395 -29.65 -7.08 -17.24
N ALA A 396 -30.88 -7.39 -17.69
CA ALA A 396 -31.48 -8.70 -17.48
C ALA A 396 -30.83 -9.77 -18.36
N PRO A 397 -30.85 -11.05 -17.93
CA PRO A 397 -30.38 -12.15 -18.76
C PRO A 397 -31.16 -12.17 -20.09
N ALA A 398 -30.45 -12.44 -21.17
CA ALA A 398 -30.93 -12.27 -22.54
C ALA A 398 -32.19 -13.14 -22.86
N SER A 399 -33.36 -12.53 -22.74
CA SER A 399 -34.60 -12.99 -23.39
C SER A 399 -34.89 -12.15 -24.64
N GLY A 400 -33.94 -12.14 -25.62
CA GLY A 400 -34.16 -11.59 -26.95
C GLY A 400 -33.72 -10.16 -27.21
N GLU A 401 -33.90 -9.22 -26.31
CA GLU A 401 -33.40 -7.83 -26.42
C GLU A 401 -32.72 -7.41 -25.12
N ALA A 402 -31.45 -7.03 -25.22
CA ALA A 402 -30.69 -6.49 -24.07
C ALA A 402 -31.22 -5.11 -23.68
N SER A 403 -32.31 -5.06 -22.91
CA SER A 403 -32.83 -3.79 -22.38
C SER A 403 -32.19 -3.51 -21.04
N GLY A 404 -31.30 -2.52 -20.99
CA GLY A 404 -30.76 -1.98 -19.73
C GLY A 404 -31.82 -1.15 -19.02
N ARG A 405 -32.09 -1.44 -17.75
CA ARG A 405 -32.96 -0.65 -16.89
C ARG A 405 -32.11 0.18 -15.92
N ALA A 406 -32.33 1.49 -15.89
CA ALA A 406 -31.76 2.32 -14.85
C ALA A 406 -32.30 1.89 -13.47
N VAL A 407 -31.38 1.64 -12.55
CA VAL A 407 -31.69 1.24 -11.16
C VAL A 407 -31.00 2.22 -10.21
N GLU A 408 -31.48 2.29 -8.98
CA GLU A 408 -30.78 3.06 -7.97
C GLU A 408 -29.45 2.38 -7.63
N ALA A 409 -28.36 3.16 -7.68
CA ALA A 409 -27.04 2.64 -7.34
C ALA A 409 -26.96 2.37 -5.83
N PRO A 410 -26.43 1.23 -5.40
CA PRO A 410 -26.22 0.96 -3.99
C PRO A 410 -25.20 1.97 -3.42
N ALA A 411 -25.37 2.34 -2.14
CA ALA A 411 -24.40 3.20 -1.46
C ALA A 411 -23.03 2.50 -1.28
N SER A 412 -23.04 1.18 -1.12
CA SER A 412 -21.83 0.35 -1.05
C SER A 412 -22.09 -1.07 -1.55
N LEU A 413 -21.04 -1.77 -1.97
CA LEU A 413 -21.07 -3.17 -2.39
C LEU A 413 -19.80 -3.91 -1.96
N GLU A 414 -19.87 -5.24 -1.85
CA GLU A 414 -18.72 -6.08 -1.52
C GLU A 414 -17.93 -6.43 -2.80
N LEU A 415 -16.63 -6.17 -2.75
CA LEU A 415 -15.73 -6.48 -3.88
C LEU A 415 -15.10 -7.87 -3.78
N GLY A 416 -14.90 -8.40 -2.56
CA GLY A 416 -14.13 -9.62 -2.35
C GLY A 416 -12.61 -9.46 -2.55
N ILE A 417 -12.14 -8.23 -2.81
CA ILE A 417 -10.72 -7.87 -2.91
C ILE A 417 -10.44 -6.75 -1.91
N SER A 418 -9.32 -6.85 -1.18
CA SER A 418 -8.92 -5.83 -0.22
C SER A 418 -8.28 -4.61 -0.90
N ALA A 419 -8.29 -3.45 -0.23
CA ALA A 419 -7.59 -2.27 -0.72
C ALA A 419 -6.07 -2.49 -0.82
N ALA A 420 -5.49 -3.31 0.06
CA ALA A 420 -4.09 -3.70 -0.02
C ALA A 420 -3.79 -4.54 -1.27
N ASP A 421 -4.65 -5.50 -1.61
CA ASP A 421 -4.51 -6.26 -2.87
C ASP A 421 -4.66 -5.35 -4.09
N LEU A 422 -5.56 -4.35 -4.06
CA LEU A 422 -5.70 -3.36 -5.14
C LEU A 422 -4.45 -2.49 -5.30
N ALA A 423 -3.79 -2.11 -4.21
CA ALA A 423 -2.52 -1.40 -4.25
C ALA A 423 -1.42 -2.24 -4.89
N LEU A 424 -1.27 -3.51 -4.47
CA LEU A 424 -0.31 -4.44 -5.09
C LEU A 424 -0.57 -4.64 -6.59
N ILE A 425 -1.83 -4.71 -6.99
CA ILE A 425 -2.20 -4.81 -8.42
C ILE A 425 -1.81 -3.55 -9.19
N ALA A 426 -2.02 -2.38 -8.60
CA ALA A 426 -1.66 -1.10 -9.21
C ALA A 426 -0.14 -0.98 -9.40
N GLU A 427 0.64 -1.30 -8.37
CA GLU A 427 2.10 -1.31 -8.42
C GLU A 427 2.63 -2.35 -9.43
N ALA A 428 2.11 -3.57 -9.39
CA ALA A 428 2.49 -4.64 -10.32
C ALA A 428 2.24 -4.26 -11.79
N LYS A 429 1.21 -3.46 -12.08
CA LYS A 429 0.92 -2.96 -13.44
C LYS A 429 1.75 -1.76 -13.83
N GLY A 430 2.10 -0.90 -12.89
CA GLY A 430 2.90 0.30 -13.12
C GLY A 430 4.37 -0.06 -13.31
N ASP A 431 4.99 -0.52 -12.27
CA ASP A 431 6.40 -0.94 -12.24
C ASP A 431 6.56 -2.13 -11.28
N PRO A 432 6.62 -3.38 -11.79
CA PRO A 432 6.82 -4.57 -10.97
C PRO A 432 8.07 -4.52 -10.09
N SER A 433 9.10 -3.75 -10.50
CA SER A 433 10.35 -3.64 -9.75
C SER A 433 10.22 -2.80 -8.48
N SER A 434 9.14 -2.03 -8.33
CA SER A 434 8.82 -1.28 -7.11
C SER A 434 8.28 -2.17 -5.98
N LEU A 435 7.74 -3.35 -6.32
CA LEU A 435 7.26 -4.30 -5.32
C LEU A 435 8.42 -4.89 -4.51
N SER A 436 8.18 -5.15 -3.22
CA SER A 436 9.11 -5.96 -2.44
C SER A 436 9.18 -7.38 -3.00
N PHE A 437 10.30 -8.08 -2.76
CA PHE A 437 10.44 -9.47 -3.20
C PHE A 437 9.30 -10.36 -2.68
N SER A 438 8.89 -10.16 -1.42
CA SER A 438 7.79 -10.91 -0.82
C SER A 438 6.44 -10.60 -1.46
N ASP A 439 6.21 -9.34 -1.84
CA ASP A 439 4.97 -8.92 -2.47
C ASP A 439 4.91 -9.32 -3.95
N SER A 440 6.06 -9.33 -4.65
CA SER A 440 6.17 -9.93 -5.99
C SER A 440 5.78 -11.41 -5.98
N LEU A 441 6.25 -12.20 -5.00
CA LEU A 441 5.87 -13.61 -4.84
C LEU A 441 4.39 -13.79 -4.48
N LYS A 442 3.84 -12.99 -3.56
CA LYS A 442 2.41 -13.01 -3.22
C LYS A 442 1.54 -12.67 -4.43
N THR A 443 1.92 -11.61 -5.15
CA THR A 443 1.20 -11.18 -6.35
C THR A 443 1.27 -12.24 -7.43
N LEU A 444 2.44 -12.85 -7.66
CA LEU A 444 2.63 -13.92 -8.63
C LEU A 444 1.72 -15.14 -8.35
N SER A 445 1.53 -15.50 -7.08
CA SER A 445 0.63 -16.59 -6.69
C SER A 445 -0.85 -16.32 -6.98
N LYS A 446 -1.24 -15.04 -7.10
CA LYS A 446 -2.63 -14.58 -7.30
C LYS A 446 -2.91 -14.06 -8.72
N THR A 447 -1.90 -14.02 -9.60
CA THR A 447 -2.01 -13.42 -10.95
C THR A 447 -3.16 -13.96 -11.78
N SER A 448 -3.38 -15.28 -11.75
CA SER A 448 -4.47 -15.94 -12.50
C SER A 448 -5.86 -15.49 -12.03
N GLY A 449 -6.03 -15.31 -10.71
CA GLY A 449 -7.29 -14.84 -10.11
C GLY A 449 -7.56 -13.35 -10.38
N TRP A 450 -6.49 -12.56 -10.52
CA TRP A 450 -6.59 -11.11 -10.72
C TRP A 450 -6.49 -10.68 -12.19
N GLY A 451 -6.38 -11.64 -13.13
CA GLY A 451 -6.23 -11.32 -14.55
C GLY A 451 -4.99 -10.51 -14.88
N LEU A 452 -3.93 -10.68 -14.08
CA LEU A 452 -2.64 -10.05 -14.31
C LEU A 452 -1.77 -10.94 -15.22
N ALA A 453 -1.00 -10.31 -16.08
CA ALA A 453 0.06 -10.99 -16.80
C ALA A 453 1.17 -11.39 -15.80
N PRO A 454 1.52 -12.67 -15.67
CA PRO A 454 2.56 -13.10 -14.74
C PRO A 454 3.98 -12.76 -15.22
N GLU A 455 4.16 -12.50 -16.51
CA GLU A 455 5.45 -12.37 -17.16
C GLU A 455 6.34 -11.26 -16.55
N PRO A 456 5.86 -10.02 -16.31
CA PRO A 456 6.69 -8.98 -15.74
C PRO A 456 7.15 -9.31 -14.31
N LEU A 457 6.26 -9.94 -13.52
CA LEU A 457 6.57 -10.36 -12.15
C LEU A 457 7.58 -11.52 -12.12
N ILE A 458 7.45 -12.50 -13.03
CA ILE A 458 8.44 -13.58 -13.19
C ILE A 458 9.80 -12.99 -13.53
N ALA A 459 9.85 -12.03 -14.47
CA ALA A 459 11.09 -11.39 -14.86
C ALA A 459 11.77 -10.68 -13.67
N ASP A 460 11.01 -9.91 -12.89
CA ASP A 460 11.49 -9.22 -11.70
C ASP A 460 12.03 -10.19 -10.63
N VAL A 461 11.25 -11.22 -10.29
CA VAL A 461 11.65 -12.24 -9.31
C VAL A 461 12.92 -12.98 -9.75
N LEU A 462 13.03 -13.32 -11.05
CA LEU A 462 14.21 -13.99 -11.59
C LEU A 462 15.44 -13.08 -11.62
N ASP A 463 15.28 -11.79 -11.92
CA ASP A 463 16.39 -10.84 -11.87
C ASP A 463 16.96 -10.76 -10.44
N ARG A 464 16.10 -10.64 -9.44
CA ARG A 464 16.50 -10.60 -8.02
C ARG A 464 17.13 -11.91 -7.55
N LEU A 465 16.54 -13.07 -7.87
CA LEU A 465 17.11 -14.38 -7.54
C LEU A 465 18.42 -14.66 -8.29
N GLY A 466 18.58 -14.09 -9.46
CA GLY A 466 19.77 -14.28 -10.29
C GLY A 466 21.05 -13.70 -9.69
N ILE A 467 20.96 -12.61 -8.93
CA ILE A 467 22.11 -11.89 -8.38
C ILE A 467 23.02 -12.76 -7.51
N PRO A 468 22.51 -13.53 -6.51
CA PRO A 468 23.37 -14.42 -5.72
C PRO A 468 24.07 -15.50 -6.54
N PHE A 469 23.35 -16.11 -7.49
CA PHE A 469 23.95 -17.12 -8.37
C PHE A 469 25.00 -16.50 -9.29
N ALA A 470 24.75 -15.28 -9.78
CA ALA A 470 25.70 -14.51 -10.56
C ALA A 470 26.99 -14.21 -9.76
N SER A 471 26.86 -13.81 -8.50
CA SER A 471 27.97 -13.50 -7.62
C SER A 471 28.89 -14.71 -7.43
N PHE A 472 28.27 -15.88 -7.18
CA PHE A 472 29.01 -17.13 -7.07
C PHE A 472 29.70 -17.53 -8.38
N GLY A 473 29.00 -17.49 -9.50
CA GLY A 473 29.54 -17.82 -10.82
C GLY A 473 30.67 -16.90 -11.25
N THR A 474 30.51 -15.60 -11.08
CA THR A 474 31.52 -14.60 -11.43
C THR A 474 32.76 -14.67 -10.54
N ALA A 475 32.61 -15.04 -9.25
CA ALA A 475 33.74 -15.29 -8.39
C ALA A 475 34.58 -16.47 -8.88
N ILE A 476 33.96 -17.59 -9.26
CA ILE A 476 34.67 -18.75 -9.81
C ILE A 476 35.37 -18.39 -11.13
N VAL A 477 34.65 -17.74 -12.05
CA VAL A 477 35.23 -17.29 -13.32
C VAL A 477 36.39 -16.31 -13.08
N GLY A 478 36.26 -15.38 -12.13
CA GLY A 478 37.32 -14.47 -11.72
C GLY A 478 38.55 -15.17 -11.18
N LEU A 479 38.37 -16.20 -10.37
CA LEU A 479 39.48 -17.04 -9.88
C LEU A 479 40.21 -17.75 -11.05
N LEU A 480 39.46 -18.39 -11.94
CA LEU A 480 40.02 -19.09 -13.11
C LEU A 480 40.76 -18.14 -14.07
N LEU A 481 40.19 -16.99 -14.35
CA LEU A 481 40.82 -15.94 -15.16
C LEU A 481 42.06 -15.37 -14.46
N GLY A 482 41.99 -15.12 -13.16
CA GLY A 482 43.14 -14.70 -12.36
C GLY A 482 44.29 -15.70 -12.42
N LEU A 483 44.00 -17.01 -12.44
CA LEU A 483 44.99 -18.07 -12.66
C LEU A 483 45.61 -18.02 -14.06
N ARG A 484 44.77 -17.93 -15.09
CA ARG A 484 45.22 -17.93 -16.51
C ARG A 484 46.10 -16.72 -16.86
N PHE A 485 45.73 -15.55 -16.36
CA PHE A 485 46.45 -14.30 -16.65
C PHE A 485 47.45 -13.92 -15.55
N ARG A 486 47.89 -14.86 -14.75
CA ARG A 486 48.90 -14.64 -13.73
C ARG A 486 50.23 -14.33 -14.37
N PRO A 487 50.86 -13.17 -14.12
CA PRO A 487 52.14 -12.82 -14.72
C PRO A 487 53.29 -13.66 -14.17
N ALA A 488 54.14 -14.08 -15.05
CA ALA A 488 55.33 -14.86 -14.69
C ALA A 488 56.35 -14.04 -13.85
N SER A 489 56.36 -12.73 -13.98
CA SER A 489 57.25 -11.83 -13.24
C SER A 489 56.52 -10.65 -12.60
N PRO A 490 57.00 -10.11 -11.45
CA PRO A 490 56.36 -8.99 -10.77
C PRO A 490 56.39 -7.65 -11.52
N GLU A 491 57.29 -7.47 -12.48
CA GLU A 491 57.45 -6.23 -13.25
C GLU A 491 56.35 -6.06 -14.31
N ILE A 492 55.90 -7.15 -14.94
CA ILE A 492 54.84 -7.16 -15.96
C ILE A 492 53.43 -6.91 -15.31
N LYS A 493 53.30 -7.08 -14.01
CA LYS A 493 52.04 -7.03 -13.28
C LYS A 493 51.27 -5.72 -13.43
N ARG A 494 51.96 -4.58 -13.32
CA ARG A 494 51.28 -3.27 -13.19
C ARG A 494 50.61 -2.81 -14.46
N GLY A 495 51.23 -3.01 -15.61
CA GLY A 495 50.65 -2.59 -16.89
C GLY A 495 49.50 -3.50 -17.36
N PHE A 496 49.67 -4.83 -17.22
CA PHE A 496 48.66 -5.80 -17.67
C PHE A 496 47.39 -5.76 -16.81
N SER A 497 47.50 -5.68 -15.48
CA SER A 497 46.34 -5.68 -14.61
C SER A 497 45.48 -4.41 -14.71
N LEU A 498 46.10 -3.29 -14.99
CA LEU A 498 45.41 -1.98 -15.04
C LEU A 498 44.49 -1.84 -16.27
N VAL A 499 44.80 -2.48 -17.37
CA VAL A 499 44.03 -2.40 -18.62
C VAL A 499 43.24 -3.67 -18.89
N SER A 500 43.85 -4.85 -18.72
CA SER A 500 43.22 -6.12 -19.08
C SER A 500 42.11 -6.55 -18.10
N VAL A 501 42.28 -6.30 -16.80
CA VAL A 501 41.26 -6.69 -15.80
C VAL A 501 39.92 -6.00 -16.02
N PRO A 502 39.83 -4.68 -16.22
CA PRO A 502 38.57 -4.01 -16.55
C PRO A 502 37.93 -4.53 -17.85
N ILE A 503 38.72 -4.78 -18.90
CA ILE A 503 38.19 -5.29 -20.17
C ILE A 503 37.61 -6.71 -20.01
N ILE A 504 38.36 -7.61 -19.37
CA ILE A 504 37.91 -8.98 -19.11
C ILE A 504 36.67 -8.98 -18.22
N ALA A 505 36.67 -8.15 -17.18
CA ALA A 505 35.51 -8.01 -16.30
C ALA A 505 34.27 -7.51 -17.05
N ALA A 506 34.44 -6.50 -17.94
CA ALA A 506 33.34 -6.00 -18.76
C ALA A 506 32.82 -7.07 -19.72
N LEU A 507 33.68 -7.88 -20.33
CA LEU A 507 33.27 -9.00 -21.20
C LEU A 507 32.52 -10.09 -20.41
N VAL A 508 32.99 -10.47 -19.22
CA VAL A 508 32.34 -11.49 -18.39
C VAL A 508 30.99 -10.98 -17.90
N ILE A 509 30.90 -9.74 -17.41
CA ILE A 509 29.66 -9.14 -16.98
C ILE A 509 28.68 -9.00 -18.17
N GLY A 510 29.18 -8.60 -19.35
CA GLY A 510 28.36 -8.53 -20.56
C GLY A 510 27.82 -9.88 -21.00
N ALA A 511 28.63 -10.93 -20.98
CA ALA A 511 28.22 -12.29 -21.27
C ALA A 511 27.18 -12.78 -20.22
N TRP A 512 27.43 -12.49 -18.94
CA TRP A 512 26.47 -12.79 -17.88
C TRP A 512 25.12 -12.11 -18.10
N ARG A 513 25.11 -10.81 -18.38
CA ARG A 513 23.88 -10.05 -18.68
C ARG A 513 23.13 -10.62 -19.88
N LEU A 514 23.85 -11.11 -20.90
CA LEU A 514 23.23 -11.77 -22.04
C LEU A 514 22.54 -13.08 -21.64
N ILE A 515 23.23 -13.93 -20.85
CA ILE A 515 22.67 -15.18 -20.33
C ILE A 515 21.43 -14.88 -19.47
N ASP A 516 21.50 -13.88 -18.61
CA ASP A 516 20.39 -13.46 -17.76
C ASP A 516 19.17 -13.04 -18.58
N ARG A 517 19.37 -12.26 -19.66
CA ARG A 517 18.29 -11.89 -20.58
C ARG A 517 17.69 -13.09 -21.33
N LEU A 518 18.51 -14.02 -21.77
CA LEU A 518 18.06 -15.25 -22.43
C LEU A 518 17.26 -16.14 -21.48
N ASP A 519 17.65 -16.18 -20.20
CA ASP A 519 16.94 -16.92 -19.16
C ASP A 519 15.57 -16.31 -18.89
N VAL A 520 15.48 -14.98 -18.76
CA VAL A 520 14.19 -14.29 -18.63
C VAL A 520 13.29 -14.60 -19.82
N VAL A 521 13.80 -14.53 -21.06
CA VAL A 521 13.01 -14.83 -22.27
C VAL A 521 12.54 -16.29 -22.28
N SER A 522 13.41 -17.24 -21.92
CA SER A 522 13.05 -18.67 -21.85
C SER A 522 12.00 -18.94 -20.78
N SER A 523 12.07 -18.25 -19.63
CA SER A 523 11.12 -18.34 -18.53
C SER A 523 9.75 -17.78 -18.90
N LEU A 524 9.74 -16.66 -19.60
CA LEU A 524 8.51 -16.06 -20.13
C LEU A 524 7.83 -16.98 -21.15
N TRP A 525 8.63 -17.72 -21.93
CA TRP A 525 8.11 -18.70 -22.85
C TRP A 525 7.55 -19.94 -22.12
N ALA A 526 8.27 -20.41 -21.09
CA ALA A 526 7.84 -21.55 -20.27
C ALA A 526 6.57 -21.23 -19.46
N SER A 527 6.38 -20.00 -18.99
CA SER A 527 5.19 -19.60 -18.22
C SER A 527 3.87 -19.67 -19.01
N ARG A 528 3.95 -19.77 -20.34
CA ARG A 528 2.79 -20.02 -21.20
C ARG A 528 2.32 -21.47 -21.16
N ALA A 529 3.21 -22.39 -20.84
CA ALA A 529 2.95 -23.84 -20.83
C ALA A 529 2.80 -24.41 -19.41
N VAL A 530 3.38 -23.74 -18.41
CA VAL A 530 3.45 -24.20 -17.02
C VAL A 530 2.98 -23.07 -16.09
N PRO A 531 2.28 -23.36 -14.98
CA PRO A 531 1.89 -22.35 -14.00
C PRO A 531 3.08 -21.49 -13.55
N ALA A 532 2.83 -20.20 -13.32
CA ALA A 532 3.88 -19.23 -13.03
C ALA A 532 4.87 -19.62 -11.90
N PRO A 533 4.44 -20.21 -10.76
CA PRO A 533 5.38 -20.68 -9.73
C PRO A 533 6.31 -21.77 -10.22
N ASP A 534 5.79 -22.72 -11.02
CA ASP A 534 6.58 -23.85 -11.54
C ASP A 534 7.56 -23.40 -12.64
N ALA A 535 7.16 -22.44 -13.47
CA ALA A 535 8.02 -21.80 -14.46
C ALA A 535 9.23 -21.14 -13.80
N LEU A 536 9.05 -20.49 -12.65
CA LEU A 536 10.11 -19.88 -11.86
C LEU A 536 11.16 -20.90 -11.41
N TRP A 537 10.73 -22.06 -10.88
CA TRP A 537 11.63 -23.12 -10.44
C TRP A 537 12.39 -23.76 -11.59
N LEU A 538 11.72 -23.97 -12.72
CA LEU A 538 12.34 -24.50 -13.93
C LEU A 538 13.45 -23.59 -14.44
N SER A 539 13.21 -22.29 -14.46
CA SER A 539 14.20 -21.28 -14.86
C SER A 539 15.38 -21.21 -13.94
N SER A 540 15.13 -21.20 -12.61
CA SER A 540 16.21 -21.22 -11.63
C SER A 540 17.11 -22.45 -11.78
N GLY A 541 16.53 -23.60 -12.08
CA GLY A 541 17.26 -24.84 -12.38
C GLY A 541 18.10 -24.74 -13.65
N MET A 542 17.54 -24.19 -14.74
CA MET A 542 18.28 -23.96 -15.99
C MET A 542 19.43 -22.99 -15.79
N ARG A 543 19.23 -21.91 -15.05
CA ARG A 543 20.27 -20.91 -14.70
C ARG A 543 21.45 -21.57 -13.99
N LEU A 544 21.17 -22.46 -13.02
CA LEU A 544 22.19 -23.21 -12.31
C LEU A 544 23.00 -24.12 -13.25
N LEU A 545 22.35 -24.79 -14.21
CA LEU A 545 23.00 -25.61 -15.24
C LEU A 545 23.89 -24.77 -16.15
N PHE A 546 23.46 -23.58 -16.60
CA PHE A 546 24.28 -22.67 -17.43
C PHE A 546 25.52 -22.18 -16.67
N ILE A 547 25.39 -21.84 -15.37
CA ILE A 547 26.54 -21.46 -14.54
C ILE A 547 27.53 -22.63 -14.46
N LEU A 548 27.05 -23.83 -14.20
CA LEU A 548 27.88 -25.02 -14.09
C LEU A 548 28.61 -25.31 -15.41
N ALA A 549 27.90 -25.26 -16.53
CA ALA A 549 28.49 -25.43 -17.87
C ALA A 549 29.53 -24.34 -18.17
N GLY A 550 29.26 -23.07 -17.83
CA GLY A 550 30.21 -21.96 -17.99
C GLY A 550 31.48 -22.16 -17.16
N VAL A 551 31.33 -22.59 -15.91
CA VAL A 551 32.46 -22.92 -15.03
C VAL A 551 33.31 -24.07 -15.60
N ILE A 552 32.68 -25.13 -16.10
CA ILE A 552 33.37 -26.28 -16.70
C ILE A 552 34.15 -25.83 -17.97
N LEU A 553 33.51 -25.04 -18.84
CA LEU A 553 34.18 -24.52 -20.06
C LEU A 553 35.39 -23.66 -19.72
N VAL A 554 35.25 -22.72 -18.77
CA VAL A 554 36.40 -21.86 -18.37
C VAL A 554 37.50 -22.70 -17.68
N ALA A 555 37.12 -23.66 -16.86
CA ALA A 555 38.07 -24.60 -16.22
C ALA A 555 38.81 -25.45 -17.26
N GLY A 556 38.11 -25.91 -18.32
CA GLY A 556 38.71 -26.63 -19.44
C GLY A 556 39.68 -25.78 -20.22
N ALA A 557 39.29 -24.53 -20.52
CA ALA A 557 40.15 -23.57 -21.27
C ALA A 557 41.36 -23.06 -20.47
N THR A 558 41.35 -23.22 -19.14
CA THR A 558 42.47 -22.78 -18.29
C THR A 558 43.44 -23.91 -17.96
N ARG A 559 43.22 -25.15 -18.42
CA ARG A 559 44.19 -26.23 -18.27
C ARG A 559 45.46 -25.88 -19.01
N PRO A 560 46.67 -26.01 -18.40
CA PRO A 560 47.92 -25.77 -19.11
C PRO A 560 48.06 -26.85 -20.20
N GLU A 561 48.37 -26.43 -21.43
CA GLU A 561 48.81 -27.29 -22.53
C GLU A 561 50.22 -27.85 -22.24
N GLY A 562 50.35 -28.77 -21.27
CA GLY A 562 51.69 -29.13 -20.86
C GLY A 562 51.83 -30.36 -19.97
N SER A 563 50.83 -31.28 -19.99
CA SER A 563 51.06 -32.62 -19.48
C SER A 563 50.93 -33.67 -20.58
N ALA A 564 51.50 -33.38 -21.77
CA ALA A 564 51.97 -34.46 -22.60
C ALA A 564 53.07 -35.13 -21.77
N ILE A 565 52.70 -36.23 -21.17
CA ILE A 565 53.63 -37.14 -20.46
C ILE A 565 54.79 -37.37 -21.40
N ASP A 566 55.98 -36.91 -21.02
CA ASP A 566 57.24 -37.29 -21.62
C ASP A 566 57.45 -38.79 -21.27
N GLU A 567 56.63 -39.66 -21.92
CA GLU A 567 56.82 -41.10 -21.93
C GLU A 567 57.79 -41.40 -23.04
N GLY A 568 59.01 -41.48 -22.65
CA GLY A 568 59.98 -42.20 -23.47
C GLY A 568 61.23 -41.44 -23.88
N SER A 569 62.14 -41.18 -22.97
CA SER A 569 63.55 -41.30 -23.33
C SER A 569 64.01 -42.72 -22.93
N PRO A 570 64.34 -43.60 -23.88
CA PRO A 570 65.00 -44.84 -23.54
C PRO A 570 66.40 -44.50 -23.04
N SER A 571 66.71 -45.03 -21.87
CA SER A 571 68.08 -45.07 -21.34
C SER A 571 68.95 -45.80 -22.33
N GLU A 572 69.78 -45.08 -23.08
CA GLU A 572 70.96 -45.67 -23.70
C GLU A 572 72.04 -45.77 -22.62
N ASP A 573 72.06 -46.96 -22.02
CA ASP A 573 73.27 -47.46 -21.40
C ASP A 573 74.15 -48.08 -22.46
N GLU A 574 75.30 -47.46 -22.72
CA GLU A 574 76.59 -48.12 -23.02
C GLU A 574 77.76 -47.27 -22.53
#